data_44e476c6c47d742319c50c80147b8656
#
_entry.id   44e476c6c47d742319c50c80147b8656
#
_cell.length_a   1.000
_cell.length_b   1.000
_cell.length_c   1.000
_cell.angle_alpha   90.00
_cell.angle_beta   90.00
_cell.angle_gamma   90.00
#
_symmetry.space_group_name_H-M   'P 1'
#
loop_
_entity.id
_entity.type
_entity.pdbx_description
1 polymer ?
#
loop_
_entity_poly.entity_id
_entity_poly.type
_entity_poly.pdbx_seq_one_letter_code
_entity_poly.pdbx_strand_id
1 'polypeptide(L)'
;VSIGDPRTLDPAEAYDSASGGVLSNTYETLIFYDRDKEDTMIPILAQEVPTVANGGISPDGLTYTFKIRQGVTFHDKSPLTAEDVVFSINRLLIMGLGPSWMYAELLDDTDEDGDGVVDSIVQIDQYTVQFTLKESAPRFLAVMAYTAGSIVSKDWVSSKGCSYPSPGVECTGIQKEVMGTGPYMMNEDYGGKWVPEQYVLMQYYPGYWRGWTDQERQSNGITVTGHIETVFLKKNNDQSARLLELKSGNADSVYIEPNYVDIALEYEGINYEPRLPSLTMLQISFNHNISNHEGSAPSSDFFANEDIRKGFCYSFDYDTF
;
A
#
# COMPACT_ATOMS: atom_id res chain seq x y z
N VAL A 1 -0.91 7.31 17.49
CA VAL A 1 -2.38 7.15 17.58
C VAL A 1 -2.99 7.32 16.21
N SER A 2 -3.81 6.37 15.77
CA SER A 2 -4.49 6.33 14.47
C SER A 2 -5.94 6.80 14.59
N ILE A 3 -6.48 7.37 13.51
CA ILE A 3 -7.90 7.73 13.39
C ILE A 3 -8.75 6.63 12.77
N GLY A 4 -8.13 5.62 12.16
CA GLY A 4 -8.80 4.52 11.47
C GLY A 4 -8.47 3.17 12.07
N ASP A 5 -9.35 2.21 11.83
CA ASP A 5 -9.12 0.79 12.09
C ASP A 5 -8.97 0.08 10.73
N PRO A 6 -8.01 -0.83 10.57
CA PRO A 6 -7.91 -1.60 9.34
C PRO A 6 -9.23 -2.33 9.00
N ARG A 7 -9.57 -2.35 7.72
CA ARG A 7 -10.69 -3.19 7.27
C ARG A 7 -10.24 -4.65 7.13
N THR A 8 -9.03 -4.84 6.63
CA THR A 8 -8.42 -6.15 6.38
C THR A 8 -6.90 -6.01 6.36
N LEU A 9 -6.18 -7.07 6.67
CA LEU A 9 -4.73 -7.15 6.52
C LEU A 9 -4.31 -8.01 5.32
N ASP A 10 -5.27 -8.34 4.46
CA ASP A 10 -5.00 -8.98 3.17
C ASP A 10 -4.66 -7.92 2.12
N PRO A 11 -3.43 -7.91 1.56
CA PRO A 11 -3.04 -6.92 0.55
C PRO A 11 -3.91 -6.93 -0.72
N ALA A 12 -4.47 -8.09 -1.09
CA ALA A 12 -5.33 -8.21 -2.27
C ALA A 12 -6.73 -7.58 -2.08
N GLU A 13 -7.12 -7.30 -0.84
CA GLU A 13 -8.44 -6.73 -0.50
C GLU A 13 -8.32 -5.28 0.02
N ALA A 14 -7.20 -4.96 0.67
CA ALA A 14 -7.01 -3.70 1.38
C ALA A 14 -6.96 -2.49 0.44
N TYR A 15 -7.85 -1.54 0.65
CA TYR A 15 -7.91 -0.30 -0.14
C TYR A 15 -8.16 0.94 0.73
N ASP A 16 -8.04 0.82 2.02
CA ASP A 16 -8.15 1.92 2.97
C ASP A 16 -6.79 2.28 3.58
N SER A 17 -6.63 3.52 4.02
CA SER A 17 -5.36 4.04 4.53
C SER A 17 -4.94 3.41 5.86
N ALA A 18 -5.87 2.94 6.69
CA ALA A 18 -5.54 2.30 7.96
C ALA A 18 -4.94 0.91 7.73
N SER A 19 -5.55 0.12 6.84
CA SER A 19 -4.97 -1.15 6.36
C SER A 19 -3.62 -0.91 5.71
N GLY A 20 -3.53 0.05 4.77
CA GLY A 20 -2.27 0.40 4.10
C GLY A 20 -1.14 0.77 5.05
N GLY A 21 -1.45 1.49 6.14
CA GLY A 21 -0.48 1.86 7.17
C GLY A 21 0.11 0.65 7.91
N VAL A 22 -0.67 -0.41 8.13
CA VAL A 22 -0.17 -1.67 8.71
C VAL A 22 0.60 -2.47 7.67
N LEU A 23 0.04 -2.62 6.46
CA LEU A 23 0.63 -3.41 5.37
C LEU A 23 2.01 -2.89 4.97
N SER A 24 2.20 -1.57 4.85
CA SER A 24 3.50 -0.98 4.49
C SER A 24 4.61 -1.19 5.53
N ASN A 25 4.26 -1.61 6.74
CA ASN A 25 5.22 -1.93 7.80
C ASN A 25 5.44 -3.44 7.97
N THR A 26 4.53 -4.28 7.46
CA THR A 26 4.57 -5.73 7.66
C THR A 26 4.87 -6.51 6.39
N TYR A 27 4.53 -5.95 5.24
CA TYR A 27 4.84 -6.50 3.92
C TYR A 27 5.78 -5.58 3.16
N GLU A 28 6.36 -6.09 2.08
CA GLU A 28 7.15 -5.31 1.14
C GLU A 28 6.71 -5.60 -0.29
N THR A 29 6.92 -4.61 -1.15
CA THR A 29 6.71 -4.66 -2.60
C THR A 29 8.05 -4.91 -3.32
N LEU A 30 8.03 -5.14 -4.63
CA LEU A 30 9.27 -5.30 -5.41
C LEU A 30 10.12 -4.02 -5.43
N ILE A 31 9.46 -2.89 -5.55
CA ILE A 31 10.06 -1.53 -5.58
C ILE A 31 9.19 -0.59 -4.75
N PHE A 32 9.75 0.51 -4.29
CA PHE A 32 9.01 1.53 -3.55
C PHE A 32 9.58 2.93 -3.82
N TYR A 33 8.94 3.97 -3.34
CA TYR A 33 9.44 5.34 -3.43
C TYR A 33 10.60 5.60 -2.46
N ASP A 34 11.55 6.47 -2.86
CA ASP A 34 12.67 6.88 -1.98
C ASP A 34 12.21 7.95 -0.99
N ARG A 35 11.59 7.52 0.09
CA ARG A 35 11.12 8.37 1.20
C ARG A 35 10.11 9.43 0.72
N ASP A 36 10.49 10.70 0.79
CA ASP A 36 9.72 11.89 0.40
C ASP A 36 9.86 12.26 -1.09
N LYS A 37 10.56 11.43 -1.89
CA LYS A 37 10.73 11.66 -3.32
C LYS A 37 9.66 10.91 -4.11
N GLU A 38 8.70 11.64 -4.63
CA GLU A 38 7.57 11.08 -5.39
C GLU A 38 7.96 10.58 -6.80
N ASP A 39 9.10 11.01 -7.31
CA ASP A 39 9.60 10.71 -8.66
C ASP A 39 10.74 9.67 -8.69
N THR A 40 11.21 9.25 -7.52
CA THR A 40 12.36 8.35 -7.40
C THR A 40 11.96 7.04 -6.77
N MET A 41 12.14 5.94 -7.51
CA MET A 41 11.90 4.59 -6.99
C MET A 41 13.20 3.91 -6.58
N ILE A 42 13.12 3.12 -5.52
CA ILE A 42 14.21 2.27 -5.02
C ILE A 42 13.82 0.81 -5.07
N PRO A 43 14.78 -0.11 -5.25
CA PRO A 43 14.53 -1.52 -5.18
C PRO A 43 14.34 -1.95 -3.72
N ILE A 44 13.30 -2.76 -3.46
CA ILE A 44 13.02 -3.38 -2.16
C ILE A 44 13.25 -4.88 -2.29
N LEU A 45 12.24 -5.68 -2.63
CA LEU A 45 12.42 -7.12 -2.87
C LEU A 45 13.05 -7.42 -4.23
N ALA A 46 12.99 -6.49 -5.18
CA ALA A 46 13.80 -6.56 -6.39
C ALA A 46 15.25 -6.16 -6.12
N GLN A 47 16.21 -6.70 -6.88
CA GLN A 47 17.62 -6.33 -6.81
C GLN A 47 17.90 -4.93 -7.36
N GLU A 48 17.12 -4.53 -8.37
CA GLU A 48 17.20 -3.23 -9.04
C GLU A 48 15.82 -2.81 -9.55
N VAL A 49 15.63 -1.51 -9.76
CA VAL A 49 14.43 -1.01 -10.46
C VAL A 49 14.61 -1.29 -11.95
N PRO A 50 13.65 -1.96 -12.63
CA PRO A 50 13.78 -2.25 -14.04
C PRO A 50 13.74 -0.95 -14.86
N THR A 51 14.60 -0.91 -15.86
CA THR A 51 14.72 0.19 -16.85
C THR A 51 15.03 -0.40 -18.22
N VAL A 52 14.84 0.38 -19.29
CA VAL A 52 15.29 -0.02 -20.62
C VAL A 52 16.82 -0.16 -20.64
N ALA A 53 17.55 0.69 -19.92
CA ALA A 53 19.01 0.69 -19.91
C ALA A 53 19.64 -0.55 -19.27
N ASN A 54 19.00 -1.11 -18.21
CA ASN A 54 19.48 -2.35 -17.58
C ASN A 54 18.83 -3.62 -18.16
N GLY A 55 18.01 -3.47 -19.22
CA GLY A 55 17.31 -4.58 -19.87
C GLY A 55 16.12 -5.14 -19.07
N GLY A 56 15.76 -4.50 -17.96
CA GLY A 56 14.60 -4.86 -17.16
C GLY A 56 13.27 -4.43 -17.77
N ILE A 57 13.30 -3.49 -18.73
CA ILE A 57 12.12 -3.11 -19.53
C ILE A 57 12.48 -3.33 -20.99
N SER A 58 11.60 -3.99 -21.76
CA SER A 58 11.76 -4.14 -23.19
C SER A 58 11.72 -2.79 -23.93
N PRO A 59 12.37 -2.66 -25.12
CA PRO A 59 12.40 -1.40 -25.86
C PRO A 59 11.01 -0.84 -26.25
N ASP A 60 10.01 -1.71 -26.41
CA ASP A 60 8.63 -1.35 -26.69
C ASP A 60 7.83 -0.98 -25.43
N GLY A 61 8.41 -1.16 -24.23
CA GLY A 61 7.79 -0.85 -22.96
C GLY A 61 6.68 -1.82 -22.55
N LEU A 62 6.57 -2.99 -23.15
CA LEU A 62 5.54 -3.98 -22.86
C LEU A 62 5.96 -5.01 -21.82
N THR A 63 7.24 -5.34 -21.75
CA THR A 63 7.73 -6.42 -20.88
C THR A 63 8.60 -5.84 -19.76
N TYR A 64 8.27 -6.23 -18.52
CA TYR A 64 8.99 -5.84 -17.30
C TYR A 64 9.52 -7.08 -16.61
N THR A 65 10.85 -7.15 -16.42
CA THR A 65 11.54 -8.26 -15.77
C THR A 65 12.15 -7.80 -14.45
N PHE A 66 11.76 -8.47 -13.37
CA PHE A 66 12.29 -8.22 -12.03
C PHE A 66 13.15 -9.38 -11.57
N LYS A 67 14.36 -9.09 -11.11
CA LYS A 67 15.23 -10.04 -10.42
C LYS A 67 14.99 -9.91 -8.92
N ILE A 68 14.57 -10.99 -8.29
CA ILE A 68 14.21 -11.02 -6.87
C ILE A 68 15.47 -11.17 -6.02
N ARG A 69 15.50 -10.48 -4.91
CA ARG A 69 16.59 -10.51 -3.93
C ARG A 69 16.67 -11.89 -3.28
N GLN A 70 17.86 -12.46 -3.27
CA GLN A 70 18.10 -13.74 -2.59
C GLN A 70 18.36 -13.54 -1.11
N GLY A 71 18.00 -14.52 -0.28
CA GLY A 71 18.24 -14.50 1.17
C GLY A 71 17.21 -13.70 1.97
N VAL A 72 16.19 -13.16 1.34
CA VAL A 72 15.02 -12.56 2.04
C VAL A 72 14.14 -13.70 2.56
N THR A 73 13.65 -13.54 3.78
CA THR A 73 12.72 -14.50 4.40
C THR A 73 11.46 -13.81 4.87
N PHE A 74 10.35 -14.53 4.84
CA PHE A 74 9.12 -14.15 5.51
C PHE A 74 9.27 -14.22 7.05
N HIS A 75 8.28 -13.76 7.79
CA HIS A 75 8.28 -13.73 9.26
C HIS A 75 8.37 -15.11 9.89
N ASP A 76 7.97 -16.17 9.20
CA ASP A 76 8.12 -17.57 9.61
C ASP A 76 9.47 -18.18 9.20
N LYS A 77 10.35 -17.40 8.59
CA LYS A 77 11.69 -17.77 8.09
C LYS A 77 11.66 -18.61 6.80
N SER A 78 10.51 -18.83 6.17
CA SER A 78 10.46 -19.40 4.82
C SER A 78 11.10 -18.44 3.81
N PRO A 79 11.81 -18.95 2.78
CA PRO A 79 12.49 -18.11 1.80
C PRO A 79 11.50 -17.47 0.83
N LEU A 80 11.75 -16.21 0.47
CA LEU A 80 11.07 -15.53 -0.62
C LEU A 80 11.64 -16.02 -1.96
N THR A 81 10.74 -16.32 -2.90
CA THR A 81 11.07 -16.70 -4.28
C THR A 81 10.19 -15.96 -5.29
N ALA A 82 10.48 -16.15 -6.59
CA ALA A 82 9.64 -15.61 -7.66
C ALA A 82 8.25 -16.25 -7.70
N GLU A 83 8.09 -17.47 -7.16
CA GLU A 83 6.79 -18.13 -7.05
C GLU A 83 5.83 -17.35 -6.15
N ASP A 84 6.32 -16.79 -5.04
CA ASP A 84 5.52 -15.94 -4.15
C ASP A 84 5.08 -14.66 -4.83
N VAL A 85 5.94 -14.09 -5.67
CA VAL A 85 5.62 -12.89 -6.47
C VAL A 85 4.51 -13.20 -7.48
N VAL A 86 4.67 -14.28 -8.26
CA VAL A 86 3.65 -14.74 -9.22
C VAL A 86 2.33 -14.98 -8.50
N PHE A 87 2.37 -15.75 -7.40
CA PHE A 87 1.18 -16.06 -6.60
C PHE A 87 0.48 -14.80 -6.09
N SER A 88 1.23 -13.83 -5.57
CA SER A 88 0.65 -12.63 -4.96
C SER A 88 -0.11 -11.77 -5.99
N ILE A 89 0.49 -11.51 -7.14
CA ILE A 89 -0.12 -10.67 -8.18
C ILE A 89 -1.22 -11.43 -8.93
N ASN A 90 -1.02 -12.72 -9.22
CA ASN A 90 -2.05 -13.59 -9.78
C ASN A 90 -3.31 -13.62 -8.91
N ARG A 91 -3.11 -13.84 -7.60
CA ARG A 91 -4.19 -13.85 -6.61
C ARG A 91 -4.95 -12.53 -6.59
N LEU A 92 -4.25 -11.41 -6.60
CA LEU A 92 -4.85 -10.06 -6.65
C LEU A 92 -5.75 -9.88 -7.88
N LEU A 93 -5.27 -10.30 -9.06
CA LEU A 93 -6.01 -10.20 -10.32
C LEU A 93 -7.26 -11.09 -10.30
N ILE A 94 -7.12 -12.36 -9.92
CA ILE A 94 -8.23 -13.32 -9.93
C ILE A 94 -9.32 -12.94 -8.91
N MET A 95 -8.94 -12.51 -7.71
CA MET A 95 -9.92 -12.08 -6.70
C MET A 95 -10.72 -10.86 -7.17
N GLY A 96 -10.14 -9.96 -7.93
CA GLY A 96 -10.85 -8.81 -8.49
C GLY A 96 -11.42 -7.86 -7.42
N LEU A 97 -10.85 -7.86 -6.21
CA LEU A 97 -11.30 -7.06 -5.07
C LEU A 97 -10.45 -5.80 -4.89
N GLY A 98 -10.99 -4.84 -4.14
CA GLY A 98 -10.27 -3.65 -3.69
C GLY A 98 -9.46 -2.97 -4.79
N PRO A 99 -8.11 -2.96 -4.69
CA PRO A 99 -7.22 -2.25 -5.60
C PRO A 99 -6.88 -3.00 -6.89
N SER A 100 -7.40 -4.21 -7.12
CA SER A 100 -7.07 -5.08 -8.27
C SER A 100 -7.27 -4.41 -9.63
N TRP A 101 -8.22 -3.47 -9.74
CA TRP A 101 -8.52 -2.75 -10.97
C TRP A 101 -7.29 -2.04 -11.56
N MET A 102 -6.36 -1.54 -10.71
CA MET A 102 -5.13 -0.88 -11.17
C MET A 102 -4.22 -1.84 -11.94
N TYR A 103 -4.20 -3.11 -11.53
CA TYR A 103 -3.43 -4.16 -12.18
C TYR A 103 -4.16 -4.71 -13.41
N ALA A 104 -5.47 -4.93 -13.30
CA ALA A 104 -6.31 -5.43 -14.40
C ALA A 104 -6.40 -4.46 -15.60
N GLU A 105 -6.20 -3.16 -15.39
CA GLU A 105 -6.04 -2.21 -16.50
C GLU A 105 -4.79 -2.47 -17.34
N LEU A 106 -3.72 -3.00 -16.73
CA LEU A 106 -2.40 -3.12 -17.33
C LEU A 106 -2.04 -4.55 -17.73
N LEU A 107 -2.44 -5.53 -16.93
CA LEU A 107 -2.13 -6.95 -17.12
C LEU A 107 -3.36 -7.68 -17.65
N ASP A 108 -3.15 -8.60 -18.56
CA ASP A 108 -4.21 -9.50 -19.01
C ASP A 108 -4.48 -10.54 -17.91
N ASP A 109 -5.73 -10.84 -17.67
CA ASP A 109 -6.20 -11.82 -16.70
C ASP A 109 -6.61 -13.16 -17.35
N THR A 110 -6.23 -13.38 -18.63
CA THR A 110 -6.43 -14.65 -19.32
C THR A 110 -5.47 -15.72 -18.80
N ASP A 111 -5.98 -16.93 -18.70
CA ASP A 111 -5.27 -18.16 -18.37
C ASP A 111 -5.65 -19.18 -19.49
N GLU A 112 -4.92 -19.13 -20.62
CA GLU A 112 -5.23 -19.90 -21.80
C GLU A 112 -4.83 -21.37 -21.66
N ASP A 113 -3.79 -21.68 -20.90
CA ASP A 113 -3.28 -23.04 -20.68
C ASP A 113 -3.96 -23.75 -19.49
N GLY A 114 -4.68 -23.00 -18.64
CA GLY A 114 -5.49 -23.55 -17.55
C GLY A 114 -4.67 -23.99 -16.33
N ASP A 115 -3.49 -23.45 -16.14
CA ASP A 115 -2.60 -23.78 -15.00
C ASP A 115 -2.96 -23.00 -13.72
N GLY A 116 -3.89 -22.04 -13.81
CA GLY A 116 -4.35 -21.19 -12.70
C GLY A 116 -3.52 -19.94 -12.49
N VAL A 117 -2.61 -19.64 -13.40
CA VAL A 117 -1.81 -18.41 -13.44
C VAL A 117 -2.14 -17.64 -14.72
N VAL A 118 -2.37 -16.34 -14.61
CA VAL A 118 -2.62 -15.50 -15.79
C VAL A 118 -1.37 -15.41 -16.67
N ASP A 119 -1.53 -15.55 -17.98
CA ASP A 119 -0.43 -15.61 -18.96
C ASP A 119 0.46 -14.36 -19.00
N SER A 120 -0.04 -13.24 -18.49
CA SER A 120 0.70 -11.98 -18.38
C SER A 120 1.79 -11.98 -17.31
N ILE A 121 1.87 -13.02 -16.45
CA ILE A 121 2.84 -13.14 -15.34
C ILE A 121 3.56 -14.47 -15.46
N VAL A 122 4.87 -14.44 -15.70
CA VAL A 122 5.67 -15.65 -15.92
C VAL A 122 6.83 -15.72 -14.93
N GLN A 123 6.94 -16.85 -14.25
CA GLN A 123 8.15 -17.20 -13.51
C GLN A 123 9.20 -17.70 -14.49
N ILE A 124 10.28 -16.94 -14.69
CA ILE A 124 11.38 -17.31 -15.58
C ILE A 124 12.32 -18.32 -14.91
N ASP A 125 12.65 -18.06 -13.65
CA ASP A 125 13.44 -18.94 -12.79
C ASP A 125 13.08 -18.70 -11.32
N GLN A 126 13.80 -19.32 -10.38
CA GLN A 126 13.53 -19.22 -8.95
C GLN A 126 13.54 -17.78 -8.41
N TYR A 127 14.24 -16.85 -9.07
CA TYR A 127 14.42 -15.46 -8.62
C TYR A 127 14.17 -14.44 -9.74
N THR A 128 13.48 -14.83 -10.80
CA THR A 128 13.16 -13.92 -11.90
C THR A 128 11.70 -14.07 -12.29
N VAL A 129 10.97 -12.95 -12.28
CA VAL A 129 9.60 -12.86 -12.74
C VAL A 129 9.49 -11.84 -13.87
N GLN A 130 8.63 -12.12 -14.82
CA GLN A 130 8.35 -11.26 -15.97
C GLN A 130 6.86 -10.96 -16.06
N PHE A 131 6.55 -9.69 -16.32
CA PHE A 131 5.21 -9.18 -16.55
C PHE A 131 5.09 -8.67 -17.97
N THR A 132 4.01 -9.03 -18.65
CA THR A 132 3.69 -8.54 -20.01
C THR A 132 2.44 -7.67 -19.93
N LEU A 133 2.56 -6.41 -20.35
CA LEU A 133 1.46 -5.44 -20.30
C LEU A 133 0.63 -5.50 -21.59
N LYS A 134 -0.66 -5.16 -21.48
CA LYS A 134 -1.59 -4.98 -22.61
C LYS A 134 -1.13 -3.85 -23.56
N GLU A 135 -0.55 -2.80 -22.99
CA GLU A 135 -0.03 -1.64 -23.68
C GLU A 135 1.15 -1.02 -22.90
N SER A 136 1.99 -0.25 -23.57
CA SER A 136 3.11 0.44 -22.89
C SER A 136 2.58 1.46 -21.87
N ALA A 137 2.91 1.23 -20.60
CA ALA A 137 2.39 2.02 -19.50
C ALA A 137 3.48 2.28 -18.44
N PRO A 138 4.20 3.40 -18.50
CA PRO A 138 5.23 3.75 -17.49
C PRO A 138 4.70 3.77 -16.06
N ARG A 139 3.39 4.01 -15.86
CA ARG A 139 2.73 3.95 -14.55
C ARG A 139 2.75 2.57 -13.89
N PHE A 140 3.09 1.50 -14.64
CA PHE A 140 3.16 0.14 -14.08
C PHE A 140 4.09 0.05 -12.87
N LEU A 141 5.24 0.73 -12.89
CA LEU A 141 6.14 0.76 -11.74
C LEU A 141 5.48 1.40 -10.51
N ALA A 142 4.69 2.47 -10.68
CA ALA A 142 3.94 3.08 -9.58
C ALA A 142 2.87 2.15 -9.02
N VAL A 143 2.19 1.39 -9.89
CA VAL A 143 1.22 0.37 -9.48
C VAL A 143 1.90 -0.74 -8.69
N MET A 144 3.08 -1.23 -9.14
CA MET A 144 3.86 -2.24 -8.42
C MET A 144 4.43 -1.76 -7.08
N ALA A 145 4.55 -0.46 -6.87
CA ALA A 145 4.97 0.15 -5.60
C ALA A 145 3.80 0.35 -4.61
N TYR A 146 2.56 0.20 -5.06
CA TYR A 146 1.40 0.33 -4.18
C TYR A 146 1.24 -0.89 -3.25
N THR A 147 0.64 -0.70 -2.07
CA THR A 147 0.50 -1.76 -1.04
C THR A 147 -0.19 -3.03 -1.52
N ALA A 148 -1.05 -2.96 -2.54
CA ALA A 148 -1.64 -4.15 -3.16
C ALA A 148 -0.60 -5.04 -3.88
N GLY A 149 0.55 -4.48 -4.29
CA GLY A 149 1.70 -5.23 -4.82
C GLY A 149 2.57 -5.88 -3.75
N SER A 150 2.14 -5.88 -2.50
CA SER A 150 2.83 -6.56 -1.40
C SER A 150 2.92 -8.06 -1.66
N ILE A 151 4.09 -8.63 -1.41
CA ILE A 151 4.32 -10.05 -1.64
C ILE A 151 3.97 -10.85 -0.39
N VAL A 152 3.07 -11.82 -0.56
CA VAL A 152 2.64 -12.75 0.49
C VAL A 152 3.28 -14.11 0.30
N SER A 153 3.49 -14.85 1.39
CA SER A 153 3.95 -16.25 1.31
C SER A 153 2.84 -17.14 0.75
N LYS A 154 3.10 -17.77 -0.40
CA LYS A 154 2.18 -18.72 -1.05
C LYS A 154 1.81 -19.86 -0.11
N ASP A 155 2.80 -20.45 0.56
CA ASP A 155 2.60 -21.59 1.44
C ASP A 155 1.76 -21.22 2.66
N TRP A 156 2.02 -20.04 3.25
CA TRP A 156 1.23 -19.58 4.38
C TRP A 156 -0.22 -19.29 3.98
N VAL A 157 -0.46 -18.55 2.90
CA VAL A 157 -1.80 -18.26 2.39
C VAL A 157 -2.54 -19.56 2.08
N SER A 158 -1.86 -20.53 1.48
CA SER A 158 -2.40 -21.86 1.20
C SER A 158 -2.78 -22.61 2.46
N SER A 159 -1.95 -22.54 3.50
CA SER A 159 -2.22 -23.18 4.80
C SER A 159 -3.46 -22.61 5.51
N LYS A 160 -3.86 -21.38 5.17
CA LYS A 160 -5.08 -20.71 5.66
C LYS A 160 -6.33 -21.02 4.83
N GLY A 161 -6.22 -21.93 3.87
CA GLY A 161 -7.33 -22.32 3.00
C GLY A 161 -7.62 -21.37 1.84
N CYS A 162 -6.66 -20.53 1.48
CA CYS A 162 -6.78 -19.49 0.47
C CYS A 162 -5.92 -19.76 -0.79
N SER A 163 -5.62 -21.01 -1.08
CA SER A 163 -4.73 -21.43 -2.18
C SER A 163 -5.27 -21.09 -3.56
N TYR A 164 -6.61 -21.16 -3.71
CA TYR A 164 -7.28 -20.94 -4.98
C TYR A 164 -8.21 -19.73 -4.86
N PRO A 165 -7.77 -18.54 -5.28
CA PRO A 165 -8.62 -17.37 -5.28
C PRO A 165 -9.81 -17.57 -6.24
N SER A 166 -10.93 -16.98 -5.87
CA SER A 166 -12.12 -16.96 -6.71
C SER A 166 -12.59 -15.53 -6.91
N PRO A 167 -13.11 -15.17 -8.09
CA PRO A 167 -13.55 -13.80 -8.36
C PRO A 167 -14.60 -13.32 -7.35
N GLY A 168 -14.34 -12.16 -6.74
CA GLY A 168 -15.22 -11.53 -5.76
C GLY A 168 -15.29 -12.21 -4.39
N VAL A 169 -14.43 -13.19 -4.11
CA VAL A 169 -14.45 -13.94 -2.84
C VAL A 169 -13.28 -13.50 -1.95
N GLU A 170 -13.60 -12.97 -0.78
CA GLU A 170 -12.62 -12.59 0.26
C GLU A 170 -12.00 -13.83 0.91
N CYS A 171 -10.72 -13.72 1.27
CA CYS A 171 -10.03 -14.75 2.01
C CYS A 171 -10.04 -14.47 3.51
N THR A 172 -11.05 -14.96 4.21
CA THR A 172 -11.24 -14.69 5.65
C THR A 172 -10.11 -15.23 6.53
N GLY A 173 -9.34 -16.23 6.05
CA GLY A 173 -8.26 -16.87 6.80
C GLY A 173 -7.05 -15.99 7.07
N ILE A 174 -6.87 -14.92 6.29
CA ILE A 174 -5.71 -14.01 6.43
C ILE A 174 -6.09 -12.54 6.68
N GLN A 175 -7.38 -12.23 6.77
CA GLN A 175 -7.84 -10.83 6.94
C GLN A 175 -7.34 -10.17 8.23
N LYS A 176 -6.96 -10.95 9.24
CA LYS A 176 -6.54 -10.45 10.56
C LYS A 176 -5.11 -10.82 10.94
N GLU A 177 -4.40 -11.47 10.06
CA GLU A 177 -3.03 -11.94 10.27
C GLU A 177 -2.12 -11.43 9.17
N VAL A 178 -0.82 -11.38 9.43
CA VAL A 178 0.18 -10.99 8.45
C VAL A 178 1.31 -12.01 8.38
N MET A 179 1.81 -12.25 7.17
CA MET A 179 2.98 -13.05 6.91
C MET A 179 3.75 -12.42 5.75
N GLY A 180 4.47 -11.35 6.06
CA GLY A 180 5.25 -10.59 5.11
C GLY A 180 6.75 -10.74 5.34
N THR A 181 7.52 -9.93 4.62
CA THR A 181 8.98 -9.81 4.71
C THR A 181 9.41 -8.52 5.40
N GLY A 182 8.43 -7.68 5.78
CA GLY A 182 8.66 -6.32 6.28
C GLY A 182 9.33 -6.26 7.65
N PRO A 183 9.71 -5.05 8.07
CA PRO A 183 10.45 -4.83 9.33
C PRO A 183 9.64 -5.18 10.58
N TYR A 184 8.33 -5.18 10.51
CA TYR A 184 7.46 -5.50 11.64
C TYR A 184 6.60 -6.72 11.35
N MET A 185 6.28 -7.46 12.41
CA MET A 185 5.41 -8.64 12.36
C MET A 185 4.28 -8.53 13.37
N MET A 186 3.19 -9.24 13.08
CA MET A 186 2.07 -9.42 13.98
C MET A 186 1.95 -10.91 14.30
N ASN A 187 2.61 -11.34 15.36
CA ASN A 187 2.58 -12.72 15.82
C ASN A 187 2.27 -12.71 17.31
N GLU A 188 1.25 -13.43 17.74
CA GLU A 188 0.81 -13.48 19.14
C GLU A 188 1.90 -14.03 20.07
N ASP A 189 2.75 -14.94 19.60
CA ASP A 189 3.89 -15.47 20.36
C ASP A 189 4.92 -14.39 20.71
N TYR A 190 4.97 -13.31 19.93
CA TYR A 190 5.81 -12.14 20.14
C TYR A 190 5.01 -10.93 20.62
N GLY A 191 3.71 -11.12 20.94
CA GLY A 191 2.84 -10.09 21.47
C GLY A 191 2.19 -9.18 20.41
N GLY A 192 2.43 -9.40 19.13
CA GLY A 192 1.81 -8.63 18.04
C GLY A 192 0.38 -9.09 17.76
N LYS A 193 -0.56 -8.16 17.62
CA LYS A 193 -1.96 -8.47 17.28
C LYS A 193 -2.75 -7.26 16.83
N TRP A 194 -3.84 -7.52 16.13
CA TRP A 194 -4.90 -6.57 15.89
C TRP A 194 -6.13 -6.88 16.73
N VAL A 195 -6.57 -5.93 17.53
CA VAL A 195 -7.83 -5.96 18.27
C VAL A 195 -8.75 -4.94 17.60
N PRO A 196 -9.72 -5.37 16.77
CA PRO A 196 -10.59 -4.48 16.01
C PRO A 196 -11.23 -3.41 16.91
N GLU A 197 -11.34 -2.19 16.37
CA GLU A 197 -11.89 -1.02 17.04
C GLU A 197 -11.08 -0.52 18.25
N GLN A 198 -9.95 -1.13 18.57
CA GLN A 198 -9.12 -0.76 19.73
C GLN A 198 -7.70 -0.39 19.31
N TYR A 199 -6.92 -1.36 18.78
CA TYR A 199 -5.52 -1.13 18.44
C TYR A 199 -4.95 -2.19 17.53
N VAL A 200 -3.84 -1.80 16.88
CA VAL A 200 -2.89 -2.72 16.23
C VAL A 200 -1.57 -2.64 16.97
N LEU A 201 -1.00 -3.78 17.32
CA LEU A 201 0.30 -3.92 17.96
C LEU A 201 1.22 -4.72 17.05
N MET A 202 2.33 -4.11 16.66
CA MET A 202 3.36 -4.71 15.83
C MET A 202 4.68 -4.77 16.59
N GLN A 203 5.43 -5.87 16.42
CA GLN A 203 6.76 -6.06 16.97
C GLN A 203 7.78 -6.10 15.84
N TYR A 204 8.98 -5.58 16.08
CA TYR A 204 10.05 -5.68 15.10
C TYR A 204 10.35 -7.15 14.75
N TYR A 205 10.67 -7.42 13.50
CA TYR A 205 11.08 -8.76 13.05
C TYR A 205 12.60 -8.90 13.18
N PRO A 206 13.12 -9.72 14.11
CA PRO A 206 14.57 -9.85 14.31
C PRO A 206 15.34 -10.35 13.08
N GLY A 207 14.66 -11.11 12.21
CA GLY A 207 15.20 -11.64 10.97
C GLY A 207 15.09 -10.71 9.76
N TYR A 208 14.76 -9.43 9.98
CA TYR A 208 14.59 -8.50 8.87
C TYR A 208 15.87 -8.37 8.02
N TRP A 209 15.76 -8.59 6.74
CA TRP A 209 16.88 -8.72 5.81
C TRP A 209 17.76 -7.47 5.67
N ARG A 210 17.21 -6.27 5.96
CA ARG A 210 17.97 -5.00 5.99
C ARG A 210 18.72 -4.80 7.31
N GLY A 211 18.47 -5.66 8.29
CA GLY A 211 19.12 -5.63 9.60
C GLY A 211 18.61 -4.54 10.54
N TRP A 212 19.03 -4.64 11.79
CA TRP A 212 18.65 -3.73 12.88
C TRP A 212 19.84 -3.03 13.53
N THR A 213 21.05 -3.51 13.35
CA THR A 213 22.25 -2.81 13.80
C THR A 213 22.54 -1.62 12.88
N ASP A 214 23.18 -0.57 13.40
CA ASP A 214 23.55 0.59 12.61
C ASP A 214 24.43 0.20 11.42
N GLN A 215 25.31 -0.78 11.58
CA GLN A 215 26.18 -1.28 10.51
C GLN A 215 25.39 -1.98 9.39
N GLU A 216 24.45 -2.87 9.72
CA GLU A 216 23.60 -3.56 8.77
C GLU A 216 22.73 -2.56 8.00
N ARG A 217 22.14 -1.63 8.73
CA ARG A 217 21.27 -0.59 8.15
C ARG A 217 22.02 0.32 7.21
N GLN A 218 23.21 0.79 7.59
CA GLN A 218 24.04 1.62 6.73
C GLN A 218 24.49 0.89 5.46
N SER A 219 24.85 -0.39 5.55
CA SER A 219 25.21 -1.21 4.38
C SER A 219 24.03 -1.43 3.43
N ASN A 220 22.79 -1.33 3.93
CA ASN A 220 21.56 -1.37 3.17
C ASN A 220 20.97 0.02 2.83
N GLY A 221 21.78 1.08 2.97
CA GLY A 221 21.39 2.44 2.60
C GLY A 221 20.48 3.16 3.60
N ILE A 222 20.31 2.61 4.81
CA ILE A 222 19.53 3.24 5.89
C ILE A 222 20.46 4.05 6.77
N THR A 223 20.31 5.36 6.75
CA THR A 223 21.22 6.30 7.44
C THR A 223 20.78 6.68 8.86
N VAL A 224 19.56 6.32 9.26
CA VAL A 224 19.00 6.59 10.58
C VAL A 224 19.49 5.56 11.59
N THR A 225 19.95 6.01 12.75
CA THR A 225 20.40 5.14 13.85
C THR A 225 19.24 4.72 14.75
N GLY A 226 19.39 3.57 15.41
CA GLY A 226 18.38 3.01 16.30
C GLY A 226 17.16 2.44 15.56
N HIS A 227 16.26 1.81 16.28
CA HIS A 227 14.99 1.29 15.76
C HIS A 227 13.91 1.31 16.84
N ILE A 228 12.67 1.25 16.39
CA ILE A 228 11.51 1.11 17.28
C ILE A 228 11.21 -0.39 17.40
N GLU A 229 11.22 -0.92 18.63
CA GLU A 229 10.96 -2.34 18.86
C GLU A 229 9.48 -2.69 18.76
N THR A 230 8.61 -1.77 19.21
CA THR A 230 7.17 -1.98 19.28
C THR A 230 6.44 -0.78 18.72
N VAL A 231 5.51 -1.02 17.80
CA VAL A 231 4.60 0.00 17.26
C VAL A 231 3.19 -0.30 17.73
N PHE A 232 2.61 0.63 18.48
CA PHE A 232 1.25 0.55 19.02
C PHE A 232 0.36 1.59 18.36
N LEU A 233 -0.49 1.16 17.44
CA LEU A 233 -1.46 2.02 16.75
C LEU A 233 -2.79 1.96 17.49
N LYS A 234 -3.05 2.90 18.35
CA LYS A 234 -4.30 3.00 19.11
C LYS A 234 -5.36 3.74 18.29
N LYS A 235 -6.51 3.12 18.08
CA LYS A 235 -7.65 3.80 17.46
C LYS A 235 -8.22 4.84 18.41
N ASN A 236 -8.32 6.07 17.95
CA ASN A 236 -8.97 7.15 18.69
C ASN A 236 -9.54 8.18 17.69
N ASN A 237 -10.85 8.25 17.57
CA ASN A 237 -11.53 9.14 16.63
C ASN A 237 -11.73 10.56 17.20
N ASP A 238 -11.58 10.74 18.52
CA ASP A 238 -11.77 12.05 19.17
C ASP A 238 -10.48 12.88 19.08
N GLN A 239 -10.57 14.01 18.41
CA GLN A 239 -9.44 14.92 18.18
C GLN A 239 -8.88 15.49 19.48
N SER A 240 -9.74 15.88 20.43
CA SER A 240 -9.32 16.47 21.68
C SER A 240 -8.63 15.44 22.58
N ALA A 241 -9.13 14.20 22.57
CA ALA A 241 -8.48 13.09 23.27
C ALA A 241 -7.11 12.76 22.68
N ARG A 242 -6.94 12.77 21.32
CA ARG A 242 -5.63 12.59 20.69
C ARG A 242 -4.64 13.66 21.11
N LEU A 243 -5.07 14.93 21.11
CA LEU A 243 -4.22 16.05 21.56
C LEU A 243 -3.84 15.93 23.05
N LEU A 244 -4.75 15.47 23.89
CA LEU A 244 -4.46 15.25 25.31
C LEU A 244 -3.45 14.12 25.52
N GLU A 245 -3.54 13.03 24.76
CA GLU A 245 -2.56 11.93 24.80
C GLU A 245 -1.17 12.41 24.35
N LEU A 246 -1.10 13.22 23.28
CA LEU A 246 0.16 13.84 22.84
C LEU A 246 0.74 14.77 23.91
N LYS A 247 -0.07 15.67 24.46
CA LYS A 247 0.34 16.62 25.50
C LYS A 247 0.83 15.95 26.78
N SER A 248 0.21 14.84 27.18
CA SER A 248 0.58 14.08 28.37
C SER A 248 1.75 13.13 28.17
N GLY A 249 2.29 13.02 26.95
CA GLY A 249 3.35 12.07 26.60
C GLY A 249 2.88 10.59 26.54
N ASN A 250 1.58 10.35 26.50
CA ASN A 250 1.01 9.00 26.33
C ASN A 250 0.96 8.56 24.86
N ALA A 251 1.24 9.46 23.93
CA ALA A 251 1.39 9.18 22.52
C ALA A 251 2.63 9.90 21.98
N ASP A 252 3.45 9.21 21.21
CA ASP A 252 4.64 9.75 20.55
C ASP A 252 4.28 10.50 19.25
N SER A 253 3.18 10.14 18.63
CA SER A 253 2.66 10.74 17.39
C SER A 253 1.16 10.63 17.32
N VAL A 254 0.49 11.67 16.82
CA VAL A 254 -0.95 11.68 16.57
C VAL A 254 -1.24 12.38 15.24
N TYR A 255 -2.28 11.92 14.56
CA TYR A 255 -2.88 12.70 13.47
C TYR A 255 -3.72 13.83 14.06
N ILE A 256 -3.50 15.06 13.59
CA ILE A 256 -4.31 16.23 13.95
C ILE A 256 -4.89 16.89 12.70
N GLU A 257 -6.09 17.40 12.81
CA GLU A 257 -6.72 18.17 11.74
C GLU A 257 -6.13 19.59 11.67
N PRO A 258 -6.09 20.24 10.50
CA PRO A 258 -5.44 21.54 10.32
C PRO A 258 -5.87 22.63 11.29
N ASN A 259 -7.14 22.65 11.67
CA ASN A 259 -7.71 23.62 12.61
C ASN A 259 -7.26 23.44 14.09
N TYR A 260 -6.54 22.37 14.41
CA TYR A 260 -5.98 22.10 15.74
C TYR A 260 -4.44 22.27 15.79
N VAL A 261 -3.79 22.58 14.68
CA VAL A 261 -2.34 22.69 14.60
C VAL A 261 -1.82 23.78 15.51
N ASP A 262 -2.41 24.97 15.51
CA ASP A 262 -1.99 26.09 16.35
C ASP A 262 -2.07 25.73 17.85
N ILE A 263 -3.11 25.00 18.24
CA ILE A 263 -3.27 24.51 19.63
C ILE A 263 -2.18 23.50 19.98
N ALA A 264 -1.85 22.60 19.06
CA ALA A 264 -0.80 21.61 19.29
C ALA A 264 0.58 22.24 19.41
N LEU A 265 0.87 23.29 18.64
CA LEU A 265 2.13 24.01 18.66
C LEU A 265 2.36 24.85 19.95
N GLU A 266 1.30 25.10 20.74
CA GLU A 266 1.45 25.70 22.07
C GLU A 266 2.05 24.73 23.10
N TYR A 267 2.10 23.42 22.80
CA TYR A 267 2.66 22.43 23.70
C TYR A 267 4.17 22.33 23.54
N GLU A 268 4.90 22.40 24.66
CA GLU A 268 6.35 22.31 24.67
C GLU A 268 6.83 20.94 24.15
N GLY A 269 7.83 20.94 23.26
CA GLY A 269 8.45 19.73 22.72
C GLY A 269 7.69 19.04 21.59
N ILE A 270 6.58 19.62 21.12
CA ILE A 270 5.85 19.10 19.96
C ILE A 270 6.48 19.62 18.67
N ASN A 271 6.74 18.70 17.74
CA ASN A 271 7.11 19.02 16.37
C ASN A 271 5.91 18.75 15.46
N TYR A 272 5.64 19.68 14.57
CA TYR A 272 4.66 19.54 13.52
C TYR A 272 5.39 19.36 12.18
N GLU A 273 5.07 18.29 11.45
CA GLU A 273 5.59 18.05 10.12
C GLU A 273 4.52 18.44 9.09
N PRO A 274 4.58 19.67 8.55
CA PRO A 274 3.63 20.14 7.55
C PRO A 274 4.03 19.64 6.17
N ARG A 275 3.03 19.54 5.28
CA ARG A 275 3.26 19.35 3.85
C ARG A 275 4.06 18.08 3.51
N LEU A 276 3.76 16.98 4.20
CA LEU A 276 4.25 15.68 3.73
C LEU A 276 3.70 15.44 2.32
N PRO A 277 4.56 15.10 1.35
CA PRO A 277 4.11 14.85 0.00
C PRO A 277 3.09 13.71 -0.02
N SER A 278 2.05 13.88 -0.80
CA SER A 278 0.96 12.90 -0.96
C SER A 278 0.58 12.77 -2.42
N LEU A 279 0.38 11.54 -2.86
CA LEU A 279 -0.20 11.25 -4.18
C LEU A 279 -1.74 11.39 -4.18
N THR A 280 -2.33 11.83 -3.06
CA THR A 280 -3.77 12.04 -2.96
C THR A 280 -4.18 13.26 -3.77
N MET A 281 -5.12 13.08 -4.69
CA MET A 281 -5.74 14.14 -5.46
C MET A 281 -7.18 14.33 -4.99
N LEU A 282 -7.52 15.53 -4.57
CA LEU A 282 -8.91 15.92 -4.32
C LEU A 282 -9.50 16.45 -5.63
N GLN A 283 -10.65 15.93 -6.02
CA GLN A 283 -11.35 16.37 -7.22
C GLN A 283 -12.83 16.54 -6.95
N ILE A 284 -13.42 17.52 -7.61
CA ILE A 284 -14.87 17.72 -7.67
C ILE A 284 -15.35 17.27 -9.04
N SER A 285 -16.19 16.24 -9.07
CA SER A 285 -16.77 15.74 -10.31
C SER A 285 -18.21 16.23 -10.47
N PHE A 286 -18.57 16.66 -11.66
CA PHE A 286 -19.93 17.07 -11.97
C PHE A 286 -20.73 15.92 -12.57
N ASN A 287 -21.87 15.61 -11.97
CA ASN A 287 -22.81 14.65 -12.57
C ASN A 287 -23.55 15.31 -13.74
N HIS A 288 -23.31 14.81 -14.94
CA HIS A 288 -23.95 15.32 -16.15
C HIS A 288 -25.41 14.86 -16.33
N ASN A 289 -25.85 13.89 -15.56
CA ASN A 289 -27.22 13.37 -15.59
C ASN A 289 -27.81 13.40 -14.17
N ILE A 290 -28.38 14.52 -13.80
CA ILE A 290 -28.98 14.72 -12.48
C ILE A 290 -30.40 14.16 -12.51
N SER A 291 -30.70 13.16 -11.69
CA SER A 291 -32.07 12.71 -11.45
C SER A 291 -32.84 13.81 -10.70
N ASN A 292 -33.97 14.25 -11.25
CA ASN A 292 -34.79 15.28 -10.62
C ASN A 292 -35.30 14.81 -9.26
N HIS A 293 -34.93 15.55 -8.22
CA HIS A 293 -35.70 15.57 -6.99
C HIS A 293 -36.90 16.51 -7.19
N GLU A 294 -38.07 16.06 -6.80
CA GLU A 294 -39.30 16.85 -6.95
C GLU A 294 -39.13 18.26 -6.36
N GLY A 295 -39.28 19.26 -7.18
CA GLY A 295 -39.66 20.60 -6.73
C GLY A 295 -38.67 21.74 -6.85
N SER A 296 -37.34 21.57 -7.08
CA SER A 296 -36.40 22.71 -7.16
C SER A 296 -35.01 22.43 -7.72
N ALA A 297 -34.81 21.31 -8.37
CA ALA A 297 -33.51 20.96 -8.91
C ALA A 297 -33.22 21.64 -10.24
N PRO A 298 -31.96 21.96 -10.57
CA PRO A 298 -31.58 22.34 -11.90
C PRO A 298 -31.98 21.25 -12.91
N SER A 299 -32.12 21.61 -14.19
CA SER A 299 -32.45 20.64 -15.26
C SER A 299 -31.45 19.44 -15.21
N SER A 300 -31.91 18.27 -15.65
CA SER A 300 -31.09 17.05 -15.65
C SER A 300 -29.78 17.17 -16.44
N ASP A 301 -29.70 18.15 -17.33
CA ASP A 301 -28.57 18.50 -18.18
C ASP A 301 -27.79 19.74 -17.70
N PHE A 302 -28.09 20.25 -16.51
CA PHE A 302 -27.48 21.48 -15.98
C PHE A 302 -25.96 21.46 -16.09
N PHE A 303 -25.33 20.41 -15.62
CA PHE A 303 -23.86 20.25 -15.71
C PHE A 303 -23.39 19.68 -17.06
N ALA A 304 -24.26 19.38 -18.00
CA ALA A 304 -23.86 19.10 -19.38
C ALA A 304 -23.36 20.38 -20.06
N ASN A 305 -23.82 21.56 -19.63
CA ASN A 305 -23.35 22.86 -20.12
C ASN A 305 -21.92 23.14 -19.60
N GLU A 306 -20.98 23.32 -20.53
CA GLU A 306 -19.57 23.57 -20.24
C GLU A 306 -19.33 24.89 -19.49
N ASP A 307 -20.09 25.97 -19.84
CA ASP A 307 -19.91 27.27 -19.21
C ASP A 307 -20.33 27.26 -17.74
N ILE A 308 -21.30 26.44 -17.38
CA ILE A 308 -21.73 26.26 -16.01
C ILE A 308 -20.60 25.55 -15.22
N ARG A 309 -20.03 24.48 -15.76
CA ARG A 309 -18.89 23.80 -15.11
C ARG A 309 -17.69 24.73 -14.94
N LYS A 310 -17.37 25.52 -15.99
CA LYS A 310 -16.29 26.53 -15.89
C LYS A 310 -16.61 27.59 -14.83
N GLY A 311 -17.85 28.04 -14.73
CA GLY A 311 -18.27 28.98 -13.67
C GLY A 311 -17.98 28.44 -12.27
N PHE A 312 -18.27 27.16 -12.00
CA PHE A 312 -17.93 26.51 -10.72
C PHE A 312 -16.40 26.42 -10.53
N CYS A 313 -15.64 26.04 -11.55
CA CYS A 313 -14.17 25.99 -11.44
C CYS A 313 -13.58 27.38 -11.13
N TYR A 314 -14.04 28.43 -11.78
CA TYR A 314 -13.57 29.81 -11.53
C TYR A 314 -14.03 30.40 -10.20
N SER A 315 -15.07 29.83 -9.57
CA SER A 315 -15.53 30.27 -8.26
C SER A 315 -14.78 29.62 -7.11
N PHE A 316 -13.95 28.61 -7.38
CA PHE A 316 -13.17 27.93 -6.38
C PHE A 316 -11.91 28.73 -6.04
N ASP A 317 -11.68 28.97 -4.76
CA ASP A 317 -10.51 29.69 -4.26
C ASP A 317 -9.34 28.70 -4.11
N TYR A 318 -8.52 28.58 -5.16
CA TYR A 318 -7.36 27.69 -5.18
C TYR A 318 -6.21 28.16 -4.30
N ASP A 319 -6.18 29.44 -3.92
CA ASP A 319 -5.09 30.00 -3.12
C ASP A 319 -5.32 29.76 -1.61
N THR A 320 -6.58 29.69 -1.19
CA THR A 320 -6.96 29.46 0.20
C THR A 320 -7.12 27.97 0.53
N PHE A 321 -7.42 27.12 -0.45
CA PHE A 321 -7.62 25.70 -0.29
C PHE A 321 -6.29 24.96 -0.21
#